data_0c9e22ba5e2964a40736d99396a5c1e8
#
_entry.id   0c9e22ba5e2964a40736d99396a5c1e8
#
_cell.length_a   1.000
_cell.length_b   1.000
_cell.length_c   1.000
_cell.angle_alpha   90.00
_cell.angle_beta   90.00
_cell.angle_gamma   90.00
#
_symmetry.space_group_name_H-M   'P 1'
#
loop_
_entity.id
_entity.type
_entity.pdbx_description
1 polymer ?
#
loop_
_entity_poly.entity_id
_entity_poly.type
_entity_poly.pdbx_seq_one_letter_code
_entity_poly.pdbx_strand_id
1 'polypeptide(L)'
;MPEEFNTEGPAPLVTRVAAHPKYGVLGWGYDVTGNYMSHGKGVTLPVIDIDRFEAENFDRIVLDSSTSQETEYYYGTTAEEYLKRVGDNVDTGVDAKKALFSLTITGNYQKNTSYSSEYSFAGCDHYYSLKRCYIKAAVERLQNYLSDTFREDLAELPAEDIVDFYGTHVLADIRMGGRVSFLYKTYAGKENVEAITKAGFKVDVLNLFSIGNEYQVNTSLAVNNSRQLATINVTGGTGTILETFDPTMDRPRFGSVADWQRTVNADNAGLIDVELPRLIPIYELAADPTVKAALKEAVANYIESKRLKQLFPLYEYFRANKMDHYATSVWQGLANGLWEYQGVIGYVYLGPEPGTIPLYLYYNKECVNHYCTPGYQGEKKGDYVL
;
A
#
# COMPACT_ATOMS: atom_id res chain seq x y z
N MET A 1 -13.91 10.25 22.13
CA MET A 1 -14.95 10.75 21.22
C MET A 1 -14.96 9.80 20.04
N PRO A 2 -16.09 9.27 19.58
CA PRO A 2 -16.13 8.42 18.41
C PRO A 2 -15.82 9.28 17.17
N GLU A 3 -14.85 8.86 16.37
CA GLU A 3 -14.53 9.48 15.09
C GLU A 3 -15.66 9.20 14.10
N GLU A 4 -16.18 10.28 13.50
CA GLU A 4 -17.26 10.25 12.52
C GLU A 4 -16.80 9.51 11.25
N PHE A 5 -17.60 8.54 10.83
CA PHE A 5 -17.49 7.88 9.54
C PHE A 5 -17.77 8.88 8.42
N ASN A 6 -16.76 9.21 7.65
CA ASN A 6 -16.91 10.07 6.49
C ASN A 6 -17.25 9.21 5.26
N THR A 7 -18.50 9.18 4.89
CA THR A 7 -18.95 8.67 3.58
C THR A 7 -18.51 9.67 2.52
N GLU A 8 -17.46 9.39 1.80
CA GLU A 8 -17.09 10.17 0.63
C GLU A 8 -18.24 10.12 -0.39
N GLY A 9 -18.72 11.30 -0.78
CA GLY A 9 -19.65 11.45 -1.89
C GLY A 9 -19.05 10.90 -3.20
N PRO A 10 -19.87 10.63 -4.22
CA PRO A 10 -19.40 10.05 -5.47
C PRO A 10 -18.29 10.91 -6.06
N ALA A 11 -17.17 10.26 -6.42
CA ALA A 11 -16.08 10.90 -7.13
C ALA A 11 -16.63 11.57 -8.41
N PRO A 12 -16.06 12.71 -8.86
CA PRO A 12 -16.53 13.40 -10.05
C PRO A 12 -16.55 12.43 -11.23
N LEU A 13 -17.62 12.46 -12.00
CA LEU A 13 -17.80 11.72 -13.25
C LEU A 13 -16.72 12.17 -14.26
N VAL A 14 -15.53 11.62 -14.14
CA VAL A 14 -14.61 11.56 -15.26
C VAL A 14 -15.28 10.63 -16.27
N THR A 15 -15.49 11.10 -17.49
CA THR A 15 -16.02 10.30 -18.60
C THR A 15 -15.06 9.12 -18.75
N ARG A 16 -15.42 7.98 -18.19
CA ARG A 16 -14.54 6.80 -18.21
C ARG A 16 -14.46 6.33 -19.65
N VAL A 17 -13.27 6.38 -20.23
CA VAL A 17 -12.98 5.65 -21.46
C VAL A 17 -13.32 4.18 -21.18
N ALA A 18 -14.13 3.57 -22.03
CA ALA A 18 -14.52 2.18 -21.85
C ALA A 18 -13.30 1.27 -22.04
N ALA A 19 -13.12 0.32 -21.13
CA ALA A 19 -12.10 -0.71 -21.28
C ALA A 19 -12.32 -1.51 -22.58
N HIS A 20 -11.22 -1.97 -23.21
CA HIS A 20 -11.30 -2.74 -24.44
C HIS A 20 -12.09 -4.06 -24.21
N PRO A 21 -13.13 -4.39 -25.02
CA PRO A 21 -14.03 -5.52 -24.74
C PRO A 21 -13.29 -6.87 -24.65
N LYS A 22 -12.26 -7.07 -25.46
CA LYS A 22 -11.47 -8.31 -25.49
C LYS A 22 -10.32 -8.31 -24.48
N TYR A 23 -9.60 -7.17 -24.35
CA TYR A 23 -8.34 -7.08 -23.60
C TYR A 23 -8.42 -6.26 -22.31
N GLY A 24 -9.61 -5.75 -21.96
CA GLY A 24 -9.80 -4.96 -20.74
C GLY A 24 -8.93 -3.70 -20.73
N VAL A 25 -8.11 -3.53 -19.72
CA VAL A 25 -7.23 -2.36 -19.53
C VAL A 25 -5.77 -2.63 -19.96
N LEU A 26 -5.54 -3.63 -20.80
CA LEU A 26 -4.21 -3.88 -21.36
C LEU A 26 -3.72 -2.65 -22.13
N GLY A 27 -2.47 -2.23 -21.94
CA GLY A 27 -1.91 -1.03 -22.56
C GLY A 27 -2.31 0.30 -21.91
N TRP A 28 -3.03 0.26 -20.79
CA TRP A 28 -3.37 1.47 -20.02
C TRP A 28 -2.26 1.83 -19.05
N GLY A 29 -2.24 3.10 -18.65
CA GLY A 29 -1.37 3.58 -17.60
C GLY A 29 -1.78 3.03 -16.23
N TYR A 30 -0.80 2.96 -15.33
CA TYR A 30 -0.96 2.41 -14.01
C TYR A 30 -0.11 3.16 -12.98
N ASP A 31 -0.74 3.58 -11.89
CA ASP A 31 -0.05 4.19 -10.75
C ASP A 31 0.34 3.11 -9.73
N VAL A 32 1.64 2.81 -9.65
CA VAL A 32 2.17 1.81 -8.70
C VAL A 32 2.13 2.27 -7.24
N THR A 33 1.81 3.53 -6.97
CA THR A 33 1.59 4.03 -5.60
C THR A 33 0.13 3.88 -5.18
N GLY A 34 -0.75 3.54 -6.13
CA GLY A 34 -2.17 3.36 -5.93
C GLY A 34 -2.51 2.23 -4.95
N ASN A 35 -3.80 1.99 -4.79
CA ASN A 35 -4.26 0.81 -4.06
C ASN A 35 -3.96 -0.43 -4.92
N TYR A 36 -3.22 -1.39 -4.37
CA TYR A 36 -2.86 -2.61 -5.09
C TYR A 36 -4.09 -3.26 -5.72
N MET A 37 -4.08 -3.36 -7.04
CA MET A 37 -5.14 -3.96 -7.87
C MET A 37 -6.55 -3.41 -7.67
N SER A 38 -6.73 -2.20 -7.18
CA SER A 38 -8.04 -1.55 -7.20
C SER A 38 -8.33 -0.95 -8.56
N HIS A 39 -9.35 -1.44 -9.24
CA HIS A 39 -9.77 -0.98 -10.58
C HIS A 39 -10.10 0.53 -10.67
N GLY A 40 -10.33 1.19 -9.55
CA GLY A 40 -10.71 2.60 -9.51
C GLY A 40 -9.61 3.57 -9.06
N LYS A 41 -8.47 3.07 -8.57
CA LYS A 41 -7.46 3.93 -7.90
C LYS A 41 -6.01 3.68 -8.36
N GLY A 42 -5.78 2.88 -9.39
CA GLY A 42 -4.45 2.60 -9.94
C GLY A 42 -4.42 2.63 -11.47
N VAL A 43 -5.50 2.24 -12.13
CA VAL A 43 -5.61 2.28 -13.60
C VAL A 43 -6.00 3.68 -14.04
N THR A 44 -5.31 4.21 -15.04
CA THR A 44 -5.43 5.59 -15.51
C THR A 44 -5.99 5.66 -16.96
N LEU A 45 -5.31 6.32 -17.87
CA LEU A 45 -5.73 6.53 -19.25
C LEU A 45 -5.05 5.55 -20.21
N PRO A 46 -5.61 5.27 -21.41
CA PRO A 46 -4.98 4.46 -22.43
C PRO A 46 -3.66 5.07 -22.92
N VAL A 47 -2.59 4.28 -22.90
CA VAL A 47 -1.26 4.66 -23.39
C VAL A 47 -0.92 3.99 -24.71
N ILE A 48 -1.27 2.70 -24.86
CA ILE A 48 -1.03 1.93 -26.09
C ILE A 48 -2.36 1.79 -26.85
N ASP A 49 -2.32 2.05 -28.14
CA ASP A 49 -3.38 1.76 -29.08
C ASP A 49 -3.39 0.25 -29.38
N ILE A 50 -4.17 -0.47 -28.57
CA ILE A 50 -4.25 -1.94 -28.61
C ILE A 50 -4.89 -2.42 -29.90
N ASP A 51 -5.87 -1.70 -30.46
CA ASP A 51 -6.55 -2.08 -31.70
C ASP A 51 -5.56 -2.01 -32.88
N ARG A 52 -4.82 -0.93 -33.03
CA ARG A 52 -3.80 -0.78 -34.05
C ARG A 52 -2.66 -1.79 -33.87
N PHE A 53 -2.23 -1.99 -32.62
CA PHE A 53 -1.18 -2.97 -32.31
C PHE A 53 -1.62 -4.39 -32.71
N GLU A 54 -2.85 -4.81 -32.34
CA GLU A 54 -3.41 -6.12 -32.71
C GLU A 54 -3.52 -6.29 -34.22
N ALA A 55 -4.03 -5.28 -34.93
CA ALA A 55 -4.24 -5.34 -36.38
C ALA A 55 -2.93 -5.57 -37.15
N GLU A 56 -1.83 -4.94 -36.70
CA GLU A 56 -0.52 -5.04 -37.35
C GLU A 56 0.37 -6.16 -36.76
N ASN A 57 0.05 -6.69 -35.58
CA ASN A 57 0.83 -7.69 -34.84
C ASN A 57 -0.08 -8.74 -34.19
N PHE A 58 -0.97 -9.38 -34.96
CA PHE A 58 -2.08 -10.20 -34.49
C PHE A 58 -1.67 -11.36 -33.58
N ASP A 59 -0.43 -11.85 -33.65
CA ASP A 59 0.12 -12.94 -32.84
C ASP A 59 0.89 -12.46 -31.58
N ARG A 60 0.92 -11.15 -31.38
CA ARG A 60 1.71 -10.51 -30.29
C ARG A 60 0.89 -10.15 -29.06
N ILE A 61 -0.43 -10.23 -29.14
CA ILE A 61 -1.29 -10.19 -27.94
C ILE A 61 -1.77 -11.60 -27.65
N VAL A 62 -1.45 -12.11 -26.49
CA VAL A 62 -1.91 -13.42 -26.03
C VAL A 62 -3.08 -13.24 -25.09
N LEU A 63 -4.16 -13.96 -25.42
CA LEU A 63 -5.34 -14.10 -24.59
C LEU A 63 -5.42 -15.57 -24.12
N ASP A 64 -5.22 -15.77 -22.82
CA ASP A 64 -5.45 -17.05 -22.16
C ASP A 64 -6.75 -16.95 -21.34
N SER A 65 -7.75 -17.72 -21.75
CA SER A 65 -9.08 -17.76 -21.13
C SER A 65 -9.22 -18.91 -20.12
N SER A 66 -8.10 -19.48 -19.66
CA SER A 66 -8.09 -20.48 -18.60
C SER A 66 -8.50 -19.85 -17.28
N THR A 67 -9.53 -20.41 -16.65
CA THR A 67 -9.96 -19.99 -15.32
C THR A 67 -9.04 -20.57 -14.25
N SER A 68 -8.70 -19.77 -13.27
CA SER A 68 -7.94 -20.22 -12.10
C SER A 68 -8.41 -19.50 -10.84
N GLN A 69 -8.15 -20.12 -9.70
CA GLN A 69 -8.36 -19.47 -8.41
C GLN A 69 -7.11 -19.64 -7.56
N GLU A 70 -6.82 -18.61 -6.78
CA GLU A 70 -5.66 -18.56 -5.90
C GLU A 70 -5.99 -17.74 -4.66
N THR A 71 -5.33 -18.04 -3.55
CA THR A 71 -5.43 -17.26 -2.33
C THR A 71 -4.03 -16.96 -1.81
N GLU A 72 -3.74 -15.69 -1.65
CA GLU A 72 -2.45 -15.23 -1.15
C GLU A 72 -2.60 -14.57 0.21
N TYR A 73 -1.58 -14.70 1.05
CA TYR A 73 -1.53 -14.13 2.40
C TYR A 73 -0.29 -13.29 2.56
N TYR A 74 -0.50 -12.07 3.06
CA TYR A 74 0.56 -11.10 3.35
C TYR A 74 0.60 -10.78 4.83
N TYR A 75 1.77 -10.48 5.32
CA TYR A 75 1.96 -10.11 6.72
C TYR A 75 3.12 -9.13 6.86
N GLY A 76 2.98 -8.13 7.72
CA GLY A 76 4.05 -7.18 8.08
C GLY A 76 3.88 -6.68 9.51
N THR A 77 4.95 -6.66 10.29
CA THR A 77 4.97 -6.05 11.62
C THR A 77 4.85 -4.53 11.55
N THR A 78 5.09 -3.96 10.38
CA THR A 78 4.91 -2.55 10.05
C THR A 78 4.22 -2.38 8.71
N ALA A 79 3.70 -1.19 8.43
CA ALA A 79 3.13 -0.86 7.12
C ALA A 79 4.16 -1.00 5.99
N GLU A 80 5.40 -0.56 6.23
CA GLU A 80 6.50 -0.67 5.25
C GLU A 80 6.83 -2.13 4.94
N GLU A 81 6.93 -3.00 5.95
CA GLU A 81 7.20 -4.42 5.76
C GLU A 81 6.07 -5.11 4.98
N TYR A 82 4.81 -4.76 5.30
CA TYR A 82 3.65 -5.28 4.59
C TYR A 82 3.68 -4.90 3.10
N LEU A 83 3.86 -3.62 2.79
CA LEU A 83 3.89 -3.12 1.41
C LEU A 83 5.08 -3.65 0.62
N LYS A 84 6.23 -3.85 1.28
CA LYS A 84 7.39 -4.46 0.64
C LYS A 84 7.08 -5.87 0.13
N ARG A 85 6.35 -6.68 0.89
CA ARG A 85 5.95 -8.03 0.44
C ARG A 85 4.99 -8.00 -0.75
N VAL A 86 4.11 -7.00 -0.79
CA VAL A 86 3.19 -6.81 -1.92
C VAL A 86 3.92 -6.33 -3.18
N GLY A 87 4.96 -5.48 -3.02
CA GLY A 87 5.64 -4.79 -4.11
C GLY A 87 7.03 -5.32 -4.49
N ASP A 88 7.49 -6.43 -3.92
CA ASP A 88 8.89 -6.89 -4.04
C ASP A 88 9.37 -7.09 -5.49
N ASN A 89 8.47 -7.36 -6.43
CA ASN A 89 8.78 -7.67 -7.82
C ASN A 89 8.57 -6.51 -8.80
N VAL A 90 8.24 -5.29 -8.33
CA VAL A 90 8.09 -4.14 -9.22
C VAL A 90 9.45 -3.58 -9.59
N ASP A 91 9.74 -3.49 -10.88
CA ASP A 91 10.87 -2.72 -11.39
C ASP A 91 10.45 -1.28 -11.65
N THR A 92 10.81 -0.39 -10.76
CA THR A 92 10.52 1.05 -10.89
C THR A 92 11.61 1.80 -11.64
N GLY A 93 12.78 1.17 -11.85
CA GLY A 93 13.97 1.86 -12.35
C GLY A 93 14.50 2.99 -11.46
N VAL A 94 13.91 3.15 -10.27
CA VAL A 94 14.27 4.13 -9.24
C VAL A 94 14.26 3.45 -7.86
N ASP A 95 15.03 3.97 -6.92
CA ASP A 95 15.14 3.39 -5.56
C ASP A 95 13.97 3.86 -4.67
N ALA A 96 12.75 3.48 -5.05
CA ALA A 96 11.51 3.97 -4.44
C ALA A 96 10.57 2.87 -3.95
N LYS A 97 11.09 1.69 -3.59
CA LYS A 97 10.27 0.53 -3.16
C LYS A 97 9.38 0.79 -1.94
N LYS A 98 9.66 1.83 -1.14
CA LYS A 98 8.90 2.18 0.07
C LYS A 98 7.57 2.88 -0.19
N ALA A 99 7.32 3.32 -1.41
CA ALA A 99 6.10 4.01 -1.79
C ALA A 99 5.13 3.16 -2.61
N LEU A 100 5.58 1.97 -3.04
CA LEU A 100 4.75 1.08 -3.85
C LEU A 100 3.50 0.69 -3.08
N PHE A 101 2.36 0.85 -3.75
CA PHE A 101 1.04 0.51 -3.21
C PHE A 101 0.69 1.18 -1.87
N SER A 102 1.32 2.32 -1.57
CA SER A 102 1.09 3.06 -0.31
C SER A 102 -0.39 3.40 -0.09
N LEU A 103 -1.15 3.64 -1.16
CA LEU A 103 -2.58 3.91 -1.09
C LEU A 103 -3.39 2.69 -0.56
N THR A 104 -2.88 1.47 -0.66
CA THR A 104 -3.49 0.29 -0.03
C THR A 104 -3.66 0.50 1.48
N ILE A 105 -2.69 1.12 2.11
CA ILE A 105 -2.74 1.46 3.53
C ILE A 105 -3.48 2.79 3.76
N THR A 106 -3.05 3.87 3.10
CA THR A 106 -3.56 5.23 3.35
C THR A 106 -5.01 5.40 2.89
N GLY A 107 -5.38 4.79 1.78
CA GLY A 107 -6.73 4.86 1.23
C GLY A 107 -7.79 4.14 2.05
N ASN A 108 -7.38 3.16 2.86
CA ASN A 108 -8.30 2.38 3.69
C ASN A 108 -8.37 2.87 5.15
N TYR A 109 -7.30 3.48 5.67
CA TYR A 109 -7.21 3.74 7.10
C TYR A 109 -6.90 5.18 7.49
N GLN A 110 -6.25 5.96 6.64
CA GLN A 110 -5.89 7.35 6.97
C GLN A 110 -5.69 8.21 5.72
N LYS A 111 -5.99 9.51 5.86
CA LYS A 111 -5.70 10.52 4.82
C LYS A 111 -4.22 10.94 4.79
N ASN A 112 -3.44 10.61 5.82
CA ASN A 112 -2.03 11.01 5.97
C ASN A 112 -1.10 9.85 5.62
N THR A 113 0.04 10.16 5.00
CA THR A 113 1.11 9.20 4.71
C THR A 113 1.92 8.77 5.95
N SER A 114 1.63 9.33 7.13
CA SER A 114 2.34 9.03 8.37
C SER A 114 1.66 7.90 9.14
N TYR A 115 2.45 6.89 9.52
CA TYR A 115 1.99 5.69 10.20
C TYR A 115 2.81 5.40 11.45
N SER A 116 2.13 5.07 12.57
CA SER A 116 2.81 4.60 13.78
C SER A 116 3.37 3.20 13.59
N SER A 117 4.61 2.97 14.05
CA SER A 117 5.25 1.65 14.07
C SER A 117 4.60 0.65 15.04
N GLU A 118 3.62 1.09 15.83
CA GLU A 118 2.90 0.24 16.77
C GLU A 118 1.79 -0.59 16.11
N TYR A 119 1.46 -0.32 14.84
CA TYR A 119 0.48 -1.08 14.08
C TYR A 119 1.14 -2.12 13.20
N SER A 120 0.58 -3.31 13.22
CA SER A 120 0.91 -4.40 12.30
C SER A 120 -0.25 -4.69 11.35
N PHE A 121 0.08 -5.29 10.21
CA PHE A 121 -0.82 -5.50 9.10
C PHE A 121 -0.79 -6.95 8.64
N ALA A 122 -1.95 -7.45 8.23
CA ALA A 122 -2.07 -8.71 7.53
C ALA A 122 -3.08 -8.58 6.40
N GLY A 123 -2.91 -9.33 5.33
CA GLY A 123 -3.80 -9.30 4.18
C GLY A 123 -4.06 -10.68 3.62
N CYS A 124 -5.22 -10.84 3.02
CA CYS A 124 -5.60 -12.03 2.27
C CYS A 124 -6.28 -11.58 0.98
N ASP A 125 -5.75 -12.04 -0.14
CA ASP A 125 -6.32 -11.81 -1.46
C ASP A 125 -6.79 -13.14 -2.05
N HIS A 126 -8.06 -13.21 -2.38
CA HIS A 126 -8.64 -14.34 -3.09
C HIS A 126 -8.95 -13.92 -4.53
N TYR A 127 -8.33 -14.59 -5.48
CA TYR A 127 -8.45 -14.33 -6.91
C TYR A 127 -9.28 -15.41 -7.59
N TYR A 128 -10.18 -14.97 -8.47
CA TYR A 128 -10.84 -15.80 -9.45
C TYR A 128 -10.61 -15.24 -10.84
N SER A 129 -9.59 -15.75 -11.53
CA SER A 129 -9.19 -15.31 -12.86
C SER A 129 -10.08 -15.93 -13.93
N LEU A 130 -10.61 -15.11 -14.83
CA LEU A 130 -11.35 -15.54 -16.03
C LEU A 130 -10.45 -15.53 -17.26
N LYS A 131 -9.48 -14.60 -17.31
CA LYS A 131 -8.55 -14.49 -18.43
C LYS A 131 -7.27 -13.78 -18.04
N ARG A 132 -6.17 -14.13 -18.71
CA ARG A 132 -4.92 -13.38 -18.72
C ARG A 132 -4.70 -12.80 -20.10
N CYS A 133 -4.31 -11.53 -20.18
CA CYS A 133 -3.97 -10.84 -21.42
C CYS A 133 -2.57 -10.26 -21.30
N TYR A 134 -1.70 -10.52 -22.31
CA TYR A 134 -0.37 -9.95 -22.29
C TYR A 134 0.22 -9.67 -23.68
N ILE A 135 1.12 -8.68 -23.74
CA ILE A 135 1.80 -8.24 -24.93
C ILE A 135 3.16 -8.93 -25.04
N LYS A 136 3.45 -9.54 -26.20
CA LYS A 136 4.75 -10.13 -26.55
C LYS A 136 5.52 -9.18 -27.47
N ALA A 137 5.97 -8.04 -26.97
CA ALA A 137 6.75 -7.08 -27.73
C ALA A 137 7.83 -6.44 -26.86
N ALA A 138 8.92 -6.03 -27.48
CA ALA A 138 9.89 -5.15 -26.86
C ALA A 138 9.33 -3.72 -26.78
N VAL A 139 9.83 -2.93 -25.82
CA VAL A 139 9.33 -1.58 -25.56
C VAL A 139 9.52 -0.67 -26.77
N GLU A 140 10.63 -0.81 -27.47
CA GLU A 140 10.94 -0.04 -28.69
C GLU A 140 9.91 -0.25 -29.80
N ARG A 141 9.27 -1.42 -29.84
CA ARG A 141 8.17 -1.67 -30.76
C ARG A 141 6.91 -0.93 -30.31
N LEU A 142 6.61 -0.94 -28.99
CA LEU A 142 5.43 -0.31 -28.42
C LEU A 142 5.43 1.21 -28.59
N GLN A 143 6.61 1.83 -28.63
CA GLN A 143 6.77 3.27 -28.93
C GLN A 143 6.11 3.70 -30.26
N ASN A 144 5.93 2.77 -31.22
CA ASN A 144 5.25 3.05 -32.48
C ASN A 144 3.73 2.93 -32.40
N TYR A 145 3.19 2.43 -31.27
CA TYR A 145 1.77 2.16 -31.08
C TYR A 145 1.18 2.93 -29.90
N LEU A 146 1.74 4.09 -29.59
CA LEU A 146 1.15 5.00 -28.60
C LEU A 146 -0.23 5.46 -29.08
N SER A 147 -1.17 5.59 -28.14
CA SER A 147 -2.47 6.22 -28.43
C SER A 147 -2.25 7.66 -28.91
N ASP A 148 -3.12 8.16 -29.75
CA ASP A 148 -2.98 9.51 -30.30
C ASP A 148 -2.91 10.56 -29.20
N THR A 149 -3.84 10.47 -28.21
CA THR A 149 -3.86 11.40 -27.08
C THR A 149 -2.56 11.35 -26.27
N PHE A 150 -2.07 10.15 -25.92
CA PHE A 150 -0.83 10.05 -25.15
C PHE A 150 0.38 10.60 -25.94
N ARG A 151 0.42 10.41 -27.24
CA ARG A 151 1.50 10.93 -28.09
C ARG A 151 1.47 12.46 -28.18
N GLU A 152 0.29 13.06 -28.28
CA GLU A 152 0.08 14.51 -28.26
C GLU A 152 0.48 15.09 -26.90
N ASP A 153 -0.05 14.53 -25.81
CA ASP A 153 0.27 14.94 -24.45
C ASP A 153 1.77 14.82 -24.14
N LEU A 154 2.42 13.74 -24.59
CA LEU A 154 3.86 13.53 -24.42
C LEU A 154 4.72 14.62 -25.11
N ALA A 155 4.19 15.23 -26.16
CA ALA A 155 4.86 16.31 -26.89
C ALA A 155 4.57 17.70 -26.31
N GLU A 156 3.45 17.89 -25.65
CA GLU A 156 2.93 19.22 -25.27
C GLU A 156 2.95 19.46 -23.75
N LEU A 157 2.81 18.42 -22.92
CA LEU A 157 2.65 18.58 -21.48
C LEU A 157 3.98 18.44 -20.71
N PRO A 158 4.09 19.09 -19.54
CA PRO A 158 5.15 18.82 -18.58
C PRO A 158 5.17 17.35 -18.14
N ALA A 159 6.34 16.84 -17.79
CA ALA A 159 6.52 15.44 -17.38
C ALA A 159 5.68 15.07 -16.13
N GLU A 160 5.50 16.01 -15.20
CA GLU A 160 4.69 15.85 -14.01
C GLU A 160 3.21 15.63 -14.35
N ASP A 161 2.66 16.38 -15.30
CA ASP A 161 1.28 16.25 -15.75
C ASP A 161 1.06 14.91 -16.46
N ILE A 162 2.03 14.43 -17.23
CA ILE A 162 1.99 13.09 -17.84
C ILE A 162 1.88 12.01 -16.74
N VAL A 163 2.68 12.11 -15.68
CA VAL A 163 2.64 11.15 -14.57
C VAL A 163 1.30 11.24 -13.83
N ASP A 164 0.76 12.43 -13.62
CA ASP A 164 -0.54 12.62 -12.95
C ASP A 164 -1.71 12.04 -13.78
N PHE A 165 -1.69 12.14 -15.11
CA PHE A 165 -2.77 11.66 -15.98
C PHE A 165 -2.64 10.18 -16.33
N TYR A 166 -1.43 9.71 -16.57
CA TYR A 166 -1.17 8.35 -17.09
C TYR A 166 -0.54 7.41 -16.06
N GLY A 167 -0.18 7.90 -14.88
CA GLY A 167 0.49 7.11 -13.86
C GLY A 167 1.97 6.89 -14.16
N THR A 168 2.55 5.95 -13.46
CA THR A 168 3.99 5.69 -13.44
C THR A 168 4.44 4.57 -14.39
N HIS A 169 3.53 3.65 -14.72
CA HIS A 169 3.79 2.45 -15.52
C HIS A 169 2.66 2.18 -16.51
N VAL A 170 2.88 1.21 -17.40
CA VAL A 170 1.88 0.72 -18.36
C VAL A 170 1.66 -0.77 -18.17
N LEU A 171 0.40 -1.18 -18.22
CA LEU A 171 -0.07 -2.54 -18.05
C LEU A 171 0.21 -3.38 -19.29
N ALA A 172 1.22 -4.24 -19.25
CA ALA A 172 1.61 -5.11 -20.37
C ALA A 172 1.25 -6.59 -20.17
N ASP A 173 0.85 -6.98 -18.95
CA ASP A 173 0.44 -8.34 -18.61
C ASP A 173 -0.52 -8.29 -17.41
N ILE A 174 -1.77 -8.64 -17.65
CA ILE A 174 -2.88 -8.46 -16.72
C ILE A 174 -3.73 -9.70 -16.60
N ARG A 175 -4.34 -9.90 -15.42
CA ARG A 175 -5.42 -10.86 -15.19
C ARG A 175 -6.72 -10.13 -14.91
N MET A 176 -7.78 -10.61 -15.53
CA MET A 176 -9.14 -10.07 -15.40
C MET A 176 -10.06 -11.13 -14.78
N GLY A 177 -10.93 -10.70 -13.87
CA GLY A 177 -11.83 -11.60 -13.16
C GLY A 177 -12.47 -10.96 -11.94
N GLY A 178 -12.52 -11.72 -10.85
CA GLY A 178 -12.98 -11.27 -9.56
C GLY A 178 -11.89 -11.41 -8.47
N ARG A 179 -11.85 -10.47 -7.53
CA ARG A 179 -10.95 -10.47 -6.39
C ARG A 179 -11.66 -9.99 -5.14
N VAL A 180 -11.43 -10.67 -4.05
CA VAL A 180 -11.76 -10.23 -2.69
C VAL A 180 -10.47 -10.00 -1.94
N SER A 181 -10.23 -8.77 -1.52
CA SER A 181 -9.10 -8.37 -0.70
C SER A 181 -9.56 -8.13 0.72
N PHE A 182 -8.93 -8.75 1.67
CA PHE A 182 -9.11 -8.51 3.09
C PHE A 182 -7.83 -7.93 3.67
N LEU A 183 -7.91 -6.72 4.21
CA LEU A 183 -6.80 -6.06 4.88
C LEU A 183 -7.14 -5.86 6.36
N TYR A 184 -6.28 -6.35 7.22
CA TYR A 184 -6.40 -6.32 8.66
C TYR A 184 -5.26 -5.48 9.26
N LYS A 185 -5.64 -4.58 10.18
CA LYS A 185 -4.72 -3.75 10.96
C LYS A 185 -5.01 -3.94 12.43
N THR A 186 -3.98 -4.08 13.23
CA THR A 186 -4.11 -4.16 14.68
C THR A 186 -2.98 -3.46 15.41
N TYR A 187 -3.28 -2.93 16.59
CA TYR A 187 -2.30 -2.55 17.58
C TYR A 187 -2.02 -3.80 18.43
N ALA A 188 -0.92 -4.45 18.16
CA ALA A 188 -0.47 -5.58 18.95
C ALA A 188 0.72 -5.13 19.77
N GLY A 189 0.60 -4.98 21.04
CA GLY A 189 1.66 -4.52 21.96
C GLY A 189 3.11 -4.81 21.53
N LYS A 190 4.10 -4.66 22.39
CA LYS A 190 5.51 -4.74 21.99
C LYS A 190 6.10 -6.15 22.04
N GLU A 191 5.36 -7.09 22.58
CA GLU A 191 5.79 -8.49 22.71
C GLU A 191 4.88 -9.40 21.88
N ASN A 192 5.49 -10.32 21.13
CA ASN A 192 4.78 -11.31 20.30
C ASN A 192 3.85 -10.72 19.22
N VAL A 193 4.13 -9.52 18.72
CA VAL A 193 3.33 -8.78 17.73
C VAL A 193 2.92 -9.66 16.56
N GLU A 194 3.86 -10.40 15.99
CA GLU A 194 3.61 -11.29 14.86
C GLU A 194 2.60 -12.40 15.18
N ALA A 195 2.80 -13.09 16.30
CA ALA A 195 1.93 -14.20 16.70
C ALA A 195 0.50 -13.72 17.02
N ILE A 196 0.39 -12.57 17.71
CA ILE A 196 -0.89 -11.95 18.08
C ILE A 196 -1.65 -11.49 16.83
N THR A 197 -0.96 -10.80 15.90
CA THR A 197 -1.58 -10.32 14.66
C THR A 197 -2.02 -11.46 13.77
N LYS A 198 -1.17 -12.49 13.60
CA LYS A 198 -1.53 -13.69 12.83
C LYS A 198 -2.70 -14.46 13.44
N ALA A 199 -2.81 -14.52 14.75
CA ALA A 199 -3.92 -15.18 15.42
C ALA A 199 -5.24 -14.44 15.19
N GLY A 200 -5.29 -13.12 15.41
CA GLY A 200 -6.47 -12.30 15.15
C GLY A 200 -6.91 -12.34 13.70
N PHE A 201 -5.98 -12.12 12.78
CA PHE A 201 -6.22 -12.19 11.35
C PHE A 201 -6.79 -13.53 10.89
N LYS A 202 -6.25 -14.66 11.38
CA LYS A 202 -6.76 -16.00 11.02
C LYS A 202 -8.20 -16.22 11.46
N VAL A 203 -8.58 -15.73 12.63
CA VAL A 203 -9.98 -15.83 13.09
C VAL A 203 -10.92 -15.11 12.13
N ASP A 204 -10.56 -13.89 11.73
CA ASP A 204 -11.39 -13.07 10.85
C ASP A 204 -11.45 -13.63 9.42
N VAL A 205 -10.32 -14.08 8.88
CA VAL A 205 -10.26 -14.71 7.54
C VAL A 205 -11.04 -16.02 7.48
N LEU A 206 -10.93 -16.87 8.50
CA LEU A 206 -11.71 -18.13 8.55
C LEU A 206 -13.22 -17.86 8.57
N ASN A 207 -13.64 -16.81 9.27
CA ASN A 207 -15.05 -16.40 9.30
C ASN A 207 -15.51 -15.87 7.92
N LEU A 208 -14.66 -15.09 7.23
CA LEU A 208 -14.97 -14.51 5.92
C LEU A 208 -15.05 -15.56 4.81
N PHE A 209 -14.06 -16.42 4.72
CA PHE A 209 -13.93 -17.36 3.60
C PHE A 209 -14.61 -18.71 3.84
N SER A 210 -15.23 -18.92 5.02
CA SER A 210 -15.85 -20.21 5.40
C SER A 210 -14.90 -21.40 5.19
N ILE A 211 -13.59 -21.17 5.34
CA ILE A 211 -12.55 -22.19 5.22
C ILE A 211 -12.70 -23.11 6.43
N GLY A 212 -13.14 -24.33 6.20
CA GLY A 212 -13.43 -25.30 7.26
C GLY A 212 -12.20 -25.68 8.07
N ASN A 213 -12.43 -26.13 9.23
CA ASN A 213 -11.73 -26.78 10.36
C ASN A 213 -10.22 -27.15 10.29
N GLU A 214 -9.48 -26.81 9.23
CA GLU A 214 -8.08 -27.25 9.09
C GLU A 214 -7.05 -26.40 9.88
N TYR A 215 -7.47 -25.27 10.45
CA TYR A 215 -6.57 -24.40 11.21
C TYR A 215 -6.97 -24.34 12.68
N GLN A 216 -6.14 -24.90 13.55
CA GLN A 216 -6.22 -24.62 14.99
C GLN A 216 -5.81 -23.16 15.23
N VAL A 217 -6.79 -22.32 15.59
CA VAL A 217 -6.55 -20.93 15.94
C VAL A 217 -6.35 -20.84 17.44
N ASN A 218 -5.27 -20.22 17.88
CA ASN A 218 -5.06 -19.89 19.28
C ASN A 218 -5.88 -18.63 19.63
N THR A 219 -7.15 -18.85 19.99
CA THR A 219 -8.10 -17.77 20.33
C THR A 219 -7.67 -16.92 21.51
N SER A 220 -6.84 -17.46 22.42
CA SER A 220 -6.32 -16.70 23.57
C SER A 220 -5.33 -15.62 23.15
N LEU A 221 -4.60 -15.81 22.05
CA LEU A 221 -3.73 -14.77 21.47
C LEU A 221 -4.54 -13.71 20.73
N ALA A 222 -5.63 -14.08 20.08
CA ALA A 222 -6.49 -13.13 19.35
C ALA A 222 -7.14 -12.09 20.29
N VAL A 223 -7.43 -12.47 21.54
CA VAL A 223 -8.01 -11.56 22.56
C VAL A 223 -7.06 -10.42 22.94
N ASN A 224 -5.75 -10.58 22.75
CA ASN A 224 -4.75 -9.54 23.03
C ASN A 224 -4.66 -8.46 21.94
N ASN A 225 -5.36 -8.61 20.83
CA ASN A 225 -5.46 -7.59 19.81
C ASN A 225 -6.32 -6.41 20.29
N SER A 226 -5.82 -5.21 20.13
CA SER A 226 -6.58 -3.99 20.42
C SER A 226 -6.59 -3.06 19.20
N ARG A 227 -7.62 -2.20 19.12
CA ARG A 227 -7.80 -1.28 17.99
C ARG A 227 -7.72 -1.99 16.62
N GLN A 228 -8.42 -3.10 16.52
CA GLN A 228 -8.53 -3.88 15.29
C GLN A 228 -9.36 -3.11 14.27
N LEU A 229 -8.93 -3.17 13.03
CA LEU A 229 -9.69 -2.64 11.89
C LEU A 229 -9.49 -3.59 10.72
N ALA A 230 -10.58 -3.98 10.10
CA ALA A 230 -10.57 -4.80 8.90
C ALA A 230 -11.27 -4.07 7.76
N THR A 231 -10.72 -4.17 6.56
CA THR A 231 -11.32 -3.61 5.34
C THR A 231 -11.40 -4.69 4.30
N ILE A 232 -12.55 -4.77 3.62
CA ILE A 232 -12.77 -5.68 2.51
C ILE A 232 -12.97 -4.86 1.24
N ASN A 233 -12.22 -5.18 0.20
CA ASN A 233 -12.40 -4.62 -1.13
C ASN A 233 -12.75 -5.73 -2.12
N VAL A 234 -13.76 -5.49 -2.95
CA VAL A 234 -14.21 -6.44 -3.96
C VAL A 234 -14.06 -5.84 -5.34
N THR A 235 -13.49 -6.59 -6.25
CA THR A 235 -13.38 -6.26 -7.67
C THR A 235 -14.06 -7.35 -8.48
N GLY A 236 -14.89 -6.98 -9.43
CA GLY A 236 -15.66 -7.94 -10.25
C GLY A 236 -16.79 -8.62 -9.50
N GLY A 237 -17.62 -9.35 -10.26
CA GLY A 237 -18.82 -10.00 -9.71
C GLY A 237 -19.94 -9.03 -9.36
N THR A 238 -21.03 -9.57 -8.82
CA THR A 238 -22.19 -8.82 -8.31
C THR A 238 -22.58 -9.38 -6.95
N GLY A 239 -23.21 -8.53 -6.13
CA GLY A 239 -23.66 -8.92 -4.79
C GLY A 239 -22.78 -8.35 -3.67
N THR A 240 -23.36 -8.22 -2.51
CA THR A 240 -22.73 -7.68 -1.32
C THR A 240 -22.03 -8.78 -0.55
N ILE A 241 -20.71 -8.92 -0.72
CA ILE A 241 -19.88 -9.55 0.32
C ILE A 241 -19.72 -8.61 1.51
N LEU A 242 -20.07 -7.34 1.31
CA LEU A 242 -19.71 -6.21 2.15
C LEU A 242 -20.88 -5.65 2.91
N GLU A 243 -20.92 -5.91 4.19
CA GLU A 243 -21.31 -4.91 5.17
C GLU A 243 -20.04 -4.52 5.94
N THR A 244 -19.87 -3.22 6.16
CA THR A 244 -18.73 -2.65 6.88
C THR A 244 -18.56 -3.39 8.20
N PHE A 245 -17.37 -3.96 8.41
CA PHE A 245 -17.04 -4.68 9.62
C PHE A 245 -16.91 -3.68 10.79
N ASP A 246 -17.83 -3.73 11.73
CA ASP A 246 -17.66 -3.12 13.05
C ASP A 246 -17.10 -4.21 14.00
N PRO A 247 -15.84 -4.09 14.44
CA PRO A 247 -15.23 -5.05 15.34
C PRO A 247 -15.91 -5.12 16.73
N THR A 248 -16.82 -4.17 17.02
CA THR A 248 -17.60 -4.16 18.27
C THR A 248 -18.91 -4.93 18.15
N MET A 249 -19.32 -5.33 16.93
CA MET A 249 -20.51 -6.15 16.73
C MET A 249 -20.21 -7.63 16.85
N ASP A 250 -21.06 -8.31 17.59
CA ASP A 250 -21.03 -9.76 17.79
C ASP A 250 -21.28 -10.48 16.45
N ARG A 251 -20.21 -10.77 15.71
CA ARG A 251 -20.10 -11.49 14.42
C ARG A 251 -20.78 -10.82 13.22
N PRO A 252 -20.01 -10.14 12.37
CA PRO A 252 -20.51 -9.67 11.08
C PRO A 252 -20.93 -10.87 10.22
N ARG A 253 -22.07 -10.74 9.56
CA ARG A 253 -22.51 -11.73 8.57
C ARG A 253 -21.90 -11.35 7.23
N PHE A 254 -20.85 -12.06 6.83
CA PHE A 254 -20.33 -11.96 5.48
C PHE A 254 -21.16 -12.82 4.51
N GLY A 255 -21.36 -12.32 3.31
CA GLY A 255 -21.80 -13.16 2.20
C GLY A 255 -20.71 -14.22 1.90
N SER A 256 -21.13 -15.34 1.33
CA SER A 256 -20.20 -16.41 0.94
C SER A 256 -19.31 -15.92 -0.23
N VAL A 257 -18.00 -16.02 -0.08
CA VAL A 257 -17.04 -15.79 -1.18
C VAL A 257 -17.33 -16.73 -2.35
N ALA A 258 -17.75 -17.98 -2.07
CA ALA A 258 -18.12 -18.95 -3.10
C ALA A 258 -19.38 -18.52 -3.88
N ASP A 259 -20.36 -17.89 -3.22
CA ASP A 259 -21.56 -17.37 -3.90
C ASP A 259 -21.22 -16.14 -4.74
N TRP A 260 -20.40 -15.23 -4.22
CA TRP A 260 -19.89 -14.10 -4.99
C TRP A 260 -19.11 -14.58 -6.23
N GLN A 261 -18.21 -15.55 -6.08
CA GLN A 261 -17.40 -16.07 -7.17
C GLN A 261 -18.25 -16.57 -8.34
N ARG A 262 -19.42 -17.17 -8.07
CA ARG A 262 -20.38 -17.61 -9.11
C ARG A 262 -20.98 -16.46 -9.91
N THR A 263 -20.95 -15.25 -9.38
CA THR A 263 -21.45 -14.05 -10.07
C THR A 263 -20.42 -13.41 -10.99
N VAL A 264 -19.14 -13.78 -10.87
CA VAL A 264 -18.05 -13.23 -11.69
C VAL A 264 -18.13 -13.78 -13.10
N ASN A 265 -18.24 -12.88 -14.08
CA ASN A 265 -18.35 -13.22 -15.50
C ASN A 265 -17.65 -12.18 -16.37
N ALA A 266 -17.64 -12.37 -17.69
CA ALA A 266 -16.92 -11.48 -18.62
C ALA A 266 -17.40 -10.03 -18.60
N ASP A 267 -18.69 -9.78 -18.31
CA ASP A 267 -19.29 -8.44 -18.35
C ASP A 267 -18.97 -7.61 -17.12
N ASN A 268 -18.63 -8.27 -16.00
CA ASN A 268 -18.34 -7.62 -14.72
C ASN A 268 -16.92 -7.92 -14.19
N ALA A 269 -16.07 -8.54 -15.01
CA ALA A 269 -14.66 -8.79 -14.66
C ALA A 269 -13.89 -7.48 -14.52
N GLY A 270 -13.16 -7.33 -13.42
CA GLY A 270 -12.22 -6.23 -13.21
C GLY A 270 -10.76 -6.66 -13.39
N LEU A 271 -9.84 -5.69 -13.32
CA LEU A 271 -8.42 -5.97 -13.15
C LEU A 271 -8.20 -6.56 -11.76
N ILE A 272 -7.68 -7.78 -11.69
CA ILE A 272 -7.50 -8.47 -10.41
C ILE A 272 -6.03 -8.71 -10.07
N ASP A 273 -5.17 -8.76 -11.09
CA ASP A 273 -3.75 -8.98 -10.91
C ASP A 273 -2.95 -8.46 -12.11
N VAL A 274 -1.69 -8.09 -11.87
CA VAL A 274 -0.70 -7.73 -12.90
C VAL A 274 0.58 -8.50 -12.66
N GLU A 275 1.23 -8.92 -13.73
CA GLU A 275 2.58 -9.48 -13.64
C GLU A 275 3.58 -8.34 -13.36
N LEU A 276 3.89 -8.11 -12.08
CA LEU A 276 4.67 -6.95 -11.64
C LEU A 276 6.00 -6.76 -12.37
N PRO A 277 6.80 -7.81 -12.66
CA PRO A 277 8.04 -7.68 -13.45
C PRO A 277 7.81 -7.27 -14.92
N ARG A 278 6.57 -7.27 -15.38
CA ARG A 278 6.19 -6.91 -16.74
C ARG A 278 5.48 -5.56 -16.85
N LEU A 279 5.33 -4.85 -15.75
CA LEU A 279 4.99 -3.44 -15.79
C LEU A 279 6.06 -2.66 -16.54
N ILE A 280 5.67 -1.87 -17.52
CA ILE A 280 6.60 -1.04 -18.30
C ILE A 280 6.62 0.35 -17.67
N PRO A 281 7.78 0.83 -17.16
CA PRO A 281 7.87 2.22 -16.71
C PRO A 281 7.47 3.18 -17.84
N ILE A 282 6.59 4.14 -17.56
CA ILE A 282 6.00 5.00 -18.59
C ILE A 282 7.06 5.78 -19.38
N TYR A 283 8.16 6.17 -18.72
CA TYR A 283 9.27 6.89 -19.37
C TYR A 283 10.00 6.05 -20.44
N GLU A 284 9.90 4.71 -20.40
CA GLU A 284 10.48 3.83 -21.43
C GLU A 284 9.77 3.96 -22.78
N LEU A 285 8.53 4.47 -22.78
CA LEU A 285 7.77 4.68 -24.00
C LEU A 285 8.13 5.99 -24.74
N ALA A 286 8.85 6.90 -24.10
CA ALA A 286 9.39 8.09 -24.76
C ALA A 286 10.60 7.73 -25.61
N ALA A 287 10.52 7.96 -26.92
CA ALA A 287 11.62 7.73 -27.86
C ALA A 287 12.69 8.83 -27.79
N ASP A 288 12.30 10.08 -27.47
CA ASP A 288 13.23 11.19 -27.27
C ASP A 288 13.98 11.03 -25.93
N PRO A 289 15.32 11.03 -25.91
CA PRO A 289 16.10 10.85 -24.69
C PRO A 289 15.89 11.95 -23.65
N THR A 290 15.58 13.19 -24.07
CA THR A 290 15.36 14.33 -23.19
C THR A 290 14.01 14.17 -22.47
N VAL A 291 12.96 13.84 -23.22
CA VAL A 291 11.62 13.55 -22.67
C VAL A 291 11.68 12.34 -21.75
N LYS A 292 12.38 11.28 -22.15
CA LYS A 292 12.59 10.09 -21.33
C LYS A 292 13.25 10.42 -19.98
N ALA A 293 14.30 11.26 -20.00
CA ALA A 293 15.00 11.66 -18.77
C ALA A 293 14.11 12.50 -17.85
N ALA A 294 13.36 13.47 -18.39
CA ALA A 294 12.43 14.29 -17.64
C ALA A 294 11.30 13.43 -17.00
N LEU A 295 10.69 12.52 -17.77
CA LEU A 295 9.68 11.60 -17.26
C LEU A 295 10.22 10.67 -16.18
N LYS A 296 11.45 10.18 -16.32
CA LYS A 296 12.07 9.33 -15.31
C LYS A 296 12.25 10.07 -13.98
N GLU A 297 12.65 11.33 -14.03
CA GLU A 297 12.75 12.20 -12.85
C GLU A 297 11.37 12.48 -12.24
N ALA A 298 10.38 12.82 -13.07
CA ALA A 298 9.00 13.06 -12.61
C ALA A 298 8.40 11.82 -11.93
N VAL A 299 8.57 10.63 -12.52
CA VAL A 299 8.14 9.35 -11.92
C VAL A 299 8.81 9.13 -10.57
N ALA A 300 10.13 9.36 -10.47
CA ALA A 300 10.86 9.19 -9.22
C ALA A 300 10.34 10.13 -8.12
N ASN A 301 10.15 11.42 -8.45
CA ASN A 301 9.63 12.43 -7.54
C ASN A 301 8.20 12.13 -7.12
N TYR A 302 7.36 11.70 -8.06
CA TYR A 302 5.97 11.31 -7.79
C TYR A 302 5.91 10.15 -6.80
N ILE A 303 6.64 9.05 -7.06
CA ILE A 303 6.67 7.88 -6.20
C ILE A 303 7.20 8.26 -4.79
N GLU A 304 8.31 9.03 -4.71
CA GLU A 304 8.85 9.47 -3.42
C GLU A 304 7.85 10.34 -2.64
N SER A 305 7.06 11.19 -3.32
CA SER A 305 6.04 12.03 -2.69
C SER A 305 4.92 11.21 -2.01
N LYS A 306 4.69 9.98 -2.48
CA LYS A 306 3.68 9.04 -1.97
C LYS A 306 4.24 8.07 -0.92
N ARG A 307 5.52 8.16 -0.59
CA ARG A 307 6.16 7.29 0.40
C ARG A 307 5.44 7.35 1.75
N LEU A 308 5.19 6.19 2.31
CA LEU A 308 4.71 6.11 3.69
C LEU A 308 5.78 6.60 4.66
N LYS A 309 5.39 7.51 5.54
CA LYS A 309 6.26 8.06 6.58
C LYS A 309 5.95 7.36 7.90
N GLN A 310 6.89 6.53 8.35
CA GLN A 310 6.73 5.79 9.58
C GLN A 310 7.08 6.65 10.79
N LEU A 311 6.14 6.78 11.69
CA LEU A 311 6.30 7.44 12.98
C LEU A 311 6.66 6.40 14.06
N PHE A 312 7.64 6.72 14.87
CA PHE A 312 8.08 5.91 16.00
C PHE A 312 7.66 6.58 17.31
N PRO A 313 7.12 5.83 18.27
CA PRO A 313 6.78 6.39 19.56
C PRO A 313 8.02 6.89 20.27
N LEU A 314 7.91 8.05 20.89
CA LEU A 314 8.90 8.59 21.80
C LEU A 314 8.50 8.19 23.22
N TYR A 315 9.18 7.21 23.77
CA TYR A 315 8.95 6.65 25.09
C TYR A 315 9.59 7.50 26.16
N GLU A 316 8.89 7.76 27.24
CA GLU A 316 9.43 8.40 28.42
C GLU A 316 9.73 7.37 29.52
N TYR A 317 10.90 7.50 30.11
CA TYR A 317 11.35 6.75 31.27
C TYR A 317 11.75 7.72 32.39
N PHE A 318 11.40 7.38 33.61
CA PHE A 318 11.70 8.15 34.80
C PHE A 318 12.60 7.39 35.77
N ARG A 319 13.57 8.08 36.34
CA ARG A 319 14.45 7.55 37.35
C ARG A 319 14.32 8.34 38.65
N ALA A 320 13.56 7.82 39.61
CA ALA A 320 13.17 8.54 40.82
C ALA A 320 14.33 9.00 41.72
N ASN A 321 15.37 8.17 41.86
CA ASN A 321 16.52 8.52 42.73
C ASN A 321 17.43 9.65 42.17
N LYS A 322 17.19 10.09 40.94
CA LYS A 322 17.90 11.21 40.28
C LYS A 322 16.96 12.29 39.77
N MET A 323 15.64 12.07 39.88
CA MET A 323 14.61 12.95 39.33
C MET A 323 14.85 13.21 37.81
N ASP A 324 15.28 12.19 37.09
CA ASP A 324 15.70 12.26 35.70
C ASP A 324 14.66 11.69 34.77
N HIS A 325 14.37 12.40 33.68
CA HIS A 325 13.49 11.99 32.60
C HIS A 325 14.29 11.69 31.33
N TYR A 326 14.12 10.51 30.78
CA TYR A 326 14.82 10.07 29.58
C TYR A 326 13.80 9.74 28.48
N ALA A 327 13.92 10.40 27.34
CA ALA A 327 13.10 10.16 26.16
C ALA A 327 13.89 9.38 25.10
N THR A 328 13.29 8.34 24.53
CA THR A 328 13.92 7.50 23.50
C THR A 328 12.88 6.90 22.55
N SER A 329 13.25 6.74 21.29
CA SER A 329 12.44 5.99 20.31
C SER A 329 12.62 4.45 20.41
N VAL A 330 13.57 3.99 21.24
CA VAL A 330 13.85 2.58 21.44
C VAL A 330 13.12 2.06 22.68
N TRP A 331 12.30 1.03 22.51
CA TRP A 331 11.64 0.39 23.64
C TRP A 331 12.62 -0.33 24.57
N GLN A 332 12.60 0.01 25.85
CA GLN A 332 13.51 -0.51 26.89
C GLN A 332 12.84 -1.48 27.88
N GLY A 333 11.58 -1.85 27.63
CA GLY A 333 10.77 -2.63 28.60
C GLY A 333 9.99 -1.72 29.58
N LEU A 334 9.15 -2.33 30.43
CA LEU A 334 8.39 -1.61 31.45
C LEU A 334 9.28 -1.08 32.58
N ALA A 335 10.39 -1.78 32.84
CA ALA A 335 11.44 -1.35 33.75
C ALA A 335 12.79 -1.79 33.20
N ASN A 336 13.78 -0.87 33.25
CA ASN A 336 15.15 -1.14 32.85
C ASN A 336 16.11 -0.63 33.93
N GLY A 337 16.52 -1.50 34.83
CA GLY A 337 17.32 -1.14 35.99
C GLY A 337 16.57 -0.20 36.94
N LEU A 338 17.00 1.07 36.98
CA LEU A 338 16.40 2.10 37.85
C LEU A 338 15.39 2.98 37.08
N TRP A 339 15.14 2.69 35.82
CA TRP A 339 14.23 3.42 34.95
C TRP A 339 12.86 2.75 34.90
N GLU A 340 11.80 3.52 35.07
CA GLU A 340 10.42 3.07 34.95
C GLU A 340 9.75 3.76 33.76
N TYR A 341 9.06 2.98 32.95
CA TYR A 341 8.29 3.47 31.81
C TYR A 341 7.13 4.36 32.27
N GLN A 342 7.04 5.56 31.73
CA GLN A 342 5.99 6.53 32.05
C GLN A 342 4.90 6.63 30.98
N GLY A 343 5.24 6.36 29.71
CA GLY A 343 4.29 6.46 28.62
C GLY A 343 4.92 6.83 27.30
N VAL A 344 4.08 7.01 26.27
CA VAL A 344 4.44 7.63 24.99
C VAL A 344 4.13 9.10 25.07
N ILE A 345 5.16 9.96 24.95
CA ILE A 345 5.02 11.43 25.03
C ILE A 345 4.87 12.09 23.68
N GLY A 346 5.02 11.34 22.59
CA GLY A 346 4.88 11.82 21.22
C GLY A 346 5.34 10.80 20.21
N TYR A 347 5.47 11.25 18.97
CA TYR A 347 5.97 10.44 17.86
C TYR A 347 7.02 11.21 17.09
N VAL A 348 8.05 10.51 16.63
CA VAL A 348 9.18 11.07 15.88
C VAL A 348 9.48 10.24 14.64
N TYR A 349 10.07 10.87 13.63
CA TYR A 349 10.75 10.16 12.54
C TYR A 349 12.18 9.80 12.97
N LEU A 350 12.71 8.67 12.49
CA LEU A 350 14.09 8.28 12.74
C LEU A 350 15.10 8.95 11.80
N GLY A 351 14.63 9.70 10.82
CA GLY A 351 15.44 10.47 9.88
C GLY A 351 14.81 11.82 9.56
N PRO A 352 15.54 12.68 8.82
CA PRO A 352 15.00 13.97 8.41
C PRO A 352 13.84 13.79 7.42
N GLU A 353 12.74 14.52 7.67
CA GLU A 353 11.59 14.59 6.78
C GLU A 353 11.25 16.04 6.46
N PRO A 354 10.74 16.36 5.25
CA PRO A 354 10.35 17.72 4.91
C PRO A 354 9.36 18.32 5.92
N GLY A 355 9.65 19.53 6.38
CA GLY A 355 8.83 20.25 7.36
C GLY A 355 9.01 19.81 8.81
N THR A 356 10.00 18.97 9.10
CA THR A 356 10.36 18.56 10.47
C THR A 356 11.60 19.28 10.97
N ILE A 357 11.78 19.28 12.27
CA ILE A 357 12.97 19.77 12.95
C ILE A 357 13.58 18.67 13.81
N PRO A 358 14.91 18.61 13.96
CA PRO A 358 15.57 17.63 14.79
C PRO A 358 15.17 17.75 16.26
N LEU A 359 15.11 16.61 16.95
CA LEU A 359 14.98 16.54 18.40
C LEU A 359 16.31 16.09 18.98
N TYR A 360 16.93 16.93 19.80
CA TYR A 360 18.26 16.70 20.38
C TYR A 360 18.14 16.18 21.80
N LEU A 361 18.92 15.17 22.14
CA LEU A 361 19.02 14.63 23.49
C LEU A 361 20.41 14.95 24.10
N TYR A 362 20.43 15.68 25.17
CA TYR A 362 21.64 16.05 25.91
C TYR A 362 21.72 15.28 27.21
N TYR A 363 22.92 14.88 27.62
CA TYR A 363 23.19 14.17 28.86
C TYR A 363 24.24 14.87 29.70
N ASN A 364 23.96 15.06 30.99
CA ASN A 364 24.90 15.54 31.99
C ASN A 364 25.39 14.37 32.86
N LYS A 365 26.70 14.10 32.81
CA LYS A 365 27.32 12.98 33.54
C LYS A 365 27.43 13.22 35.04
N GLU A 366 27.55 14.47 35.49
CA GLU A 366 27.76 14.81 36.89
C GLU A 366 26.48 14.65 37.70
N CYS A 367 25.39 15.24 37.25
CA CYS A 367 24.09 15.08 37.91
C CYS A 367 23.27 13.87 37.42
N VAL A 368 23.74 13.18 36.36
CA VAL A 368 23.04 12.04 35.75
C VAL A 368 21.63 12.44 35.32
N ASN A 369 21.54 13.43 34.44
CA ASN A 369 20.29 14.01 34.02
C ASN A 369 20.24 14.19 32.49
N HIS A 370 19.08 13.96 31.90
CA HIS A 370 18.83 14.12 30.47
C HIS A 370 18.01 15.39 30.18
N TYR A 371 18.26 15.99 29.03
CA TYR A 371 17.55 17.16 28.53
C TYR A 371 17.23 17.01 27.05
N CYS A 372 15.97 17.06 26.71
CA CYS A 372 15.47 16.88 25.32
C CYS A 372 14.92 18.23 24.80
N THR A 373 15.33 18.65 23.61
CA THR A 373 14.93 19.93 23.02
C THR A 373 14.95 19.89 21.48
N PRO A 374 14.03 20.59 20.79
CA PRO A 374 14.12 20.81 19.35
C PRO A 374 15.15 21.87 18.95
N GLY A 375 15.61 22.70 19.91
CA GLY A 375 16.60 23.75 19.66
C GLY A 375 18.03 23.25 19.86
N TYR A 376 18.85 23.27 18.79
CA TYR A 376 20.26 22.94 18.89
C TYR A 376 21.00 23.92 19.82
N GLN A 377 21.63 23.41 20.85
CA GLN A 377 22.33 24.18 21.86
C GLN A 377 23.87 24.06 21.72
N GLY A 378 24.40 23.59 20.58
CA GLY A 378 25.80 23.25 20.38
C GLY A 378 26.13 21.83 20.86
N GLU A 379 27.38 21.39 20.69
CA GLU A 379 27.86 20.09 21.18
C GLU A 379 27.81 19.99 22.72
N LYS A 380 27.82 21.15 23.40
CA LYS A 380 27.67 21.26 24.84
C LYS A 380 26.80 22.44 25.21
N LYS A 381 25.96 22.25 26.24
CA LYS A 381 25.22 23.29 26.92
C LYS A 381 25.54 23.25 28.42
N GLY A 382 26.50 24.05 28.85
CA GLY A 382 27.06 23.92 30.20
C GLY A 382 27.69 22.53 30.36
N ASP A 383 27.24 21.75 31.35
CA ASP A 383 27.72 20.40 31.62
C ASP A 383 26.99 19.32 30.82
N TYR A 384 26.01 19.69 29.97
CA TYR A 384 25.31 18.76 29.09
C TYR A 384 26.05 18.55 27.76
N VAL A 385 26.16 17.32 27.32
CA VAL A 385 26.76 16.89 26.06
C VAL A 385 25.69 16.24 25.19
N LEU A 386 25.71 16.53 23.86
CA LEU A 386 24.81 15.96 22.85
C LEU A 386 25.12 14.48 22.62
#